data_a2c91c097b81d6f42e8cf05d09aff15f
#
_entry.id   a2c91c097b81d6f42e8cf05d09aff15f
#
_cell.length_a   1.000
_cell.length_b   1.000
_cell.length_c   1.000
_cell.angle_alpha   90.00
_cell.angle_beta   90.00
_cell.angle_gamma   90.00
#
_symmetry.space_group_name_H-M   'P 1'
#
loop_
_entity.id
_entity.type
_entity.pdbx_description
1 polymer ?
#
loop_
_entity_poly.entity_id
_entity_poly.type
_entity_poly.pdbx_seq_one_letter_code
_entity_poly.pdbx_strand_id
1 'polypeptide(L)'
;MKHPGLLDLSELLRGLKPEVRPGSFVMVSTNSQSGLQALASVDEDEGTSMVLEQHKADAFRLEYSSVFAWITLTVHSSLDAVGLTAAVANTLASAGIPCNVLAGFYHDHLLVPRDRVDDAMAALSRLSASVPEDDVPPASLESF
;
A
#
# COMPACT_ATOMS: atom_id res chain seq x y z
N MET A 1 -15.49 -5.66 18.57
CA MET A 1 -14.45 -4.62 18.60
C MET A 1 -13.41 -4.94 17.56
N LYS A 2 -13.06 -4.01 16.68
CA LYS A 2 -12.04 -4.23 15.68
C LYS A 2 -10.66 -4.26 16.33
N HIS A 3 -9.80 -5.19 15.91
CA HIS A 3 -8.45 -5.32 16.43
C HIS A 3 -7.59 -4.11 16.02
N PRO A 4 -6.84 -3.47 16.93
CA PRO A 4 -6.13 -2.23 16.62
C PRO A 4 -4.94 -2.39 15.66
N GLY A 5 -4.45 -3.61 15.44
CA GLY A 5 -3.26 -3.86 14.63
C GLY A 5 -1.94 -3.66 15.38
N LEU A 6 -0.83 -3.95 14.71
CA LEU A 6 0.52 -3.85 15.27
C LEU A 6 1.01 -2.40 15.29
N LEU A 7 1.77 -2.06 16.33
CA LEU A 7 2.43 -0.75 16.51
C LEU A 7 3.94 -0.83 16.34
N ASP A 8 4.57 -1.94 16.67
CA ASP A 8 6.03 -2.10 16.63
C ASP A 8 6.55 -2.17 15.20
N LEU A 9 7.45 -1.24 14.85
CA LEU A 9 7.98 -1.12 13.48
C LEU A 9 8.71 -2.38 13.01
N SER A 10 9.54 -3.00 13.88
CA SER A 10 10.27 -4.20 13.52
C SER A 10 9.35 -5.38 13.21
N GLU A 11 8.30 -5.56 14.00
CA GLU A 11 7.27 -6.56 13.74
C GLU A 11 6.50 -6.28 12.46
N LEU A 12 6.16 -5.01 12.20
CA LEU A 12 5.49 -4.59 10.98
C LEU A 12 6.33 -4.90 9.73
N LEU A 13 7.62 -4.58 9.77
CA LEU A 13 8.52 -4.83 8.65
C LEU A 13 8.74 -6.31 8.40
N ARG A 14 8.90 -7.11 9.47
CA ARG A 14 9.02 -8.57 9.34
C ARG A 14 7.77 -9.23 8.77
N GLY A 15 6.60 -8.73 9.17
CA GLY A 15 5.31 -9.24 8.74
C GLY A 15 4.74 -8.61 7.48
N LEU A 16 5.54 -7.83 6.75
CA LEU A 16 5.07 -6.99 5.64
C LEU A 16 4.29 -7.75 4.57
N LYS A 17 4.81 -8.90 4.11
CA LYS A 17 4.19 -9.84 3.16
C LYS A 17 3.44 -9.13 2.03
N PRO A 18 4.15 -8.39 1.16
CA PRO A 18 3.51 -7.68 0.07
C PRO A 18 2.87 -8.65 -0.93
N GLU A 19 1.66 -8.34 -1.37
CA GLU A 19 0.93 -9.11 -2.38
C GLU A 19 0.48 -8.20 -3.51
N VAL A 20 0.71 -8.65 -4.75
CA VAL A 20 0.25 -7.94 -5.94
C VAL A 20 -1.20 -8.31 -6.23
N ARG A 21 -2.08 -7.31 -6.26
CA ARG A 21 -3.46 -7.49 -6.71
C ARG A 21 -3.48 -7.68 -8.22
N PRO A 22 -4.18 -8.69 -8.75
CA PRO A 22 -4.27 -8.88 -10.20
C PRO A 22 -4.91 -7.68 -10.90
N GLY A 23 -4.38 -7.32 -12.07
CA GLY A 23 -4.92 -6.27 -12.92
C GLY A 23 -4.03 -5.04 -13.03
N SER A 24 -4.54 -4.06 -13.71
CA SER A 24 -3.94 -2.74 -13.92
C SER A 24 -4.90 -1.67 -13.43
N PHE A 25 -4.36 -0.64 -12.80
CA PHE A 25 -5.14 0.37 -12.10
C PHE A 25 -4.74 1.76 -12.55
N VAL A 26 -5.68 2.68 -12.51
CA VAL A 26 -5.47 4.08 -12.88
C VAL A 26 -6.11 5.01 -11.85
N MET A 27 -5.63 6.24 -11.78
CA MET A 27 -6.24 7.29 -10.98
C MET A 27 -6.87 8.32 -11.92
N VAL A 28 -8.13 8.62 -11.69
CA VAL A 28 -8.89 9.59 -12.45
C VAL A 28 -9.45 10.66 -11.52
N SER A 29 -9.72 11.84 -12.07
CA SER A 29 -10.49 12.87 -11.39
C SER A 29 -11.76 13.13 -12.17
N THR A 30 -12.91 13.09 -11.53
CA THR A 30 -14.19 13.29 -12.19
C THR A 30 -15.19 14.01 -11.29
N ASN A 31 -16.07 14.80 -11.91
CA ASN A 31 -17.22 15.39 -11.24
C ASN A 31 -18.49 14.53 -11.36
N SER A 32 -18.45 13.48 -12.19
CA SER A 32 -19.54 12.53 -12.37
C SER A 32 -19.14 11.17 -11.85
N GLN A 33 -19.87 10.69 -10.83
CA GLN A 33 -19.60 9.40 -10.19
C GLN A 33 -20.61 8.32 -10.57
N SER A 34 -21.55 8.64 -11.45
CA SER A 34 -22.63 7.74 -11.83
C SER A 34 -22.11 6.48 -12.54
N GLY A 35 -22.36 5.32 -11.96
CA GLY A 35 -21.98 4.03 -12.53
C GLY A 35 -20.52 3.63 -12.31
N LEU A 36 -19.71 4.47 -11.64
CA LEU A 36 -18.32 4.15 -11.32
C LEU A 36 -18.22 3.41 -9.99
N GLN A 37 -17.54 2.28 -9.99
CA GLN A 37 -17.18 1.53 -8.78
C GLN A 37 -15.72 1.78 -8.47
N ALA A 38 -15.45 2.83 -7.69
CA ALA A 38 -14.10 3.15 -7.25
C ALA A 38 -13.62 2.16 -6.18
N LEU A 39 -12.36 1.76 -6.28
CA LEU A 39 -11.69 0.96 -5.25
C LEU A 39 -11.24 1.84 -4.09
N ALA A 40 -10.90 3.09 -4.38
CA ALA A 40 -10.61 4.13 -3.40
C ALA A 40 -11.02 5.47 -3.98
N SER A 41 -11.39 6.41 -3.13
CA SER A 41 -11.76 7.75 -3.57
C SER A 41 -11.45 8.80 -2.52
N VAL A 42 -11.16 10.02 -3.00
CA VAL A 42 -11.00 11.22 -2.18
C VAL A 42 -11.73 12.36 -2.84
N ASP A 43 -12.60 13.03 -2.08
CA ASP A 43 -13.28 14.23 -2.56
C ASP A 43 -12.33 15.44 -2.44
N GLU A 44 -12.07 16.08 -3.57
CA GLU A 44 -11.24 17.27 -3.67
C GLU A 44 -12.04 18.42 -4.28
N ASP A 45 -11.56 19.66 -4.13
CA ASP A 45 -12.24 20.84 -4.69
C ASP A 45 -12.37 20.77 -6.21
N GLU A 46 -11.38 20.18 -6.88
CA GLU A 46 -11.31 20.04 -8.35
C GLU A 46 -12.20 18.91 -8.88
N GLY A 47 -12.62 17.99 -8.02
CA GLY A 47 -13.39 16.79 -8.37
C GLY A 47 -13.08 15.63 -7.45
N THR A 48 -13.69 14.50 -7.69
CA THR A 48 -13.39 13.29 -6.92
C THR A 48 -12.26 12.51 -7.59
N SER A 49 -11.16 12.34 -6.86
CA SER A 49 -10.07 11.43 -7.25
C SER A 49 -10.49 10.00 -6.98
N MET A 50 -10.37 9.12 -7.97
CA MET A 50 -10.75 7.72 -7.85
C MET A 50 -9.66 6.80 -8.38
N VAL A 51 -9.43 5.70 -7.69
CA VAL A 51 -8.66 4.58 -8.21
C VAL A 51 -9.62 3.55 -8.78
N LEU A 52 -9.44 3.23 -10.04
CA LEU A 52 -10.26 2.31 -10.82
C LEU A 52 -9.39 1.25 -11.48
N GLU A 53 -10.00 0.11 -11.78
CA GLU A 53 -9.40 -0.80 -12.76
C GLU A 53 -9.32 -0.10 -14.12
N GLN A 54 -8.20 -0.26 -14.82
CA GLN A 54 -7.95 0.42 -16.10
C GLN A 54 -9.06 0.17 -17.11
N HIS A 55 -9.54 -1.07 -17.24
CA HIS A 55 -10.60 -1.40 -18.20
C HIS A 55 -11.92 -0.65 -17.93
N LYS A 56 -12.22 -0.34 -16.68
CA LYS A 56 -13.40 0.46 -16.33
C LYS A 56 -13.23 1.91 -16.73
N ALA A 57 -12.07 2.50 -16.47
CA ALA A 57 -11.76 3.85 -16.91
C ALA A 57 -11.86 3.96 -18.44
N ASP A 58 -11.34 2.99 -19.18
CA ASP A 58 -11.41 2.94 -20.63
C ASP A 58 -12.87 2.82 -21.12
N ALA A 59 -13.67 1.98 -20.48
CA ALA A 59 -15.09 1.82 -20.84
C ALA A 59 -15.90 3.10 -20.66
N PHE A 60 -15.60 3.90 -19.64
CA PHE A 60 -16.22 5.21 -19.40
C PHE A 60 -15.50 6.37 -20.08
N ARG A 61 -14.44 6.09 -20.85
CA ARG A 61 -13.64 7.10 -21.58
C ARG A 61 -13.04 8.16 -20.64
N LEU A 62 -12.61 7.74 -19.45
CA LEU A 62 -11.98 8.64 -18.50
C LEU A 62 -10.49 8.79 -18.79
N GLU A 63 -10.00 10.01 -18.64
CA GLU A 63 -8.58 10.32 -18.87
C GLU A 63 -7.73 9.93 -17.66
N TYR A 64 -6.57 9.37 -17.93
CA TYR A 64 -5.54 9.05 -16.94
C TYR A 64 -4.15 9.16 -17.57
N SER A 65 -3.14 9.41 -16.75
CA SER A 65 -1.76 9.60 -17.25
C SER A 65 -0.87 8.40 -16.98
N SER A 66 -1.14 7.63 -15.93
CA SER A 66 -0.27 6.55 -15.48
C SER A 66 -1.07 5.28 -15.23
N VAL A 67 -0.44 4.14 -15.51
CA VAL A 67 -0.99 2.82 -15.19
C VAL A 67 -0.20 2.22 -14.04
N PHE A 68 -0.90 1.78 -13.01
CA PHE A 68 -0.34 1.28 -11.77
C PHE A 68 -0.57 -0.21 -11.60
N ALA A 69 0.36 -0.86 -10.90
CA ALA A 69 0.12 -2.08 -10.16
C ALA A 69 -0.31 -1.71 -8.73
N TRP A 70 -1.08 -2.58 -8.11
CA TRP A 70 -1.56 -2.43 -6.73
C TRP A 70 -0.90 -3.49 -5.87
N ILE A 71 -0.13 -3.05 -4.88
CA ILE A 71 0.52 -3.93 -3.90
C ILE A 71 -0.16 -3.70 -2.55
N THR A 72 -0.60 -4.77 -1.92
CA THR A 72 -1.14 -4.72 -0.56
C THR A 72 -0.09 -5.23 0.41
N LEU A 73 0.20 -4.43 1.45
CA LEU A 73 1.00 -4.87 2.58
C LEU A 73 0.08 -5.62 3.53
N THR A 74 0.21 -6.95 3.61
CA THR A 74 -0.80 -7.76 4.30
C THR A 74 -0.67 -7.76 5.81
N VAL A 75 0.39 -7.19 6.36
CA VAL A 75 0.50 -6.95 7.80
C VAL A 75 -0.63 -6.02 8.26
N HIS A 76 -1.29 -6.35 9.36
CA HIS A 76 -2.29 -5.47 9.96
C HIS A 76 -1.59 -4.42 10.83
N SER A 77 -1.32 -3.25 10.25
CA SER A 77 -0.75 -2.12 10.98
C SER A 77 -1.82 -1.28 11.66
N SER A 78 -1.53 -0.80 12.86
CA SER A 78 -2.37 0.20 13.52
C SER A 78 -2.28 1.54 12.76
N LEU A 79 -3.38 2.28 12.72
CA LEU A 79 -3.37 3.65 12.19
C LEU A 79 -2.47 4.59 13.00
N ASP A 80 -2.14 4.22 14.23
CA ASP A 80 -1.25 4.97 15.12
C ASP A 80 0.22 4.52 15.03
N ALA A 81 0.53 3.52 14.19
CA ALA A 81 1.89 3.05 14.00
C ALA A 81 2.77 4.12 13.34
N VAL A 82 4.00 4.25 13.83
CA VAL A 82 4.96 5.25 13.34
C VAL A 82 6.08 4.57 12.57
N GLY A 83 6.36 5.06 11.37
CA GLY A 83 7.56 4.71 10.62
C GLY A 83 7.36 3.72 9.47
N LEU A 84 6.27 2.97 9.40
CA LEU A 84 6.05 1.99 8.33
C LEU A 84 6.00 2.66 6.95
N THR A 85 5.17 3.67 6.79
CA THR A 85 5.05 4.40 5.52
C THR A 85 6.38 5.03 5.10
N ALA A 86 7.11 5.62 6.05
CA ALA A 86 8.42 6.21 5.79
C ALA A 86 9.43 5.15 5.33
N ALA A 87 9.52 4.01 6.00
CA ALA A 87 10.42 2.93 5.64
C ALA A 87 10.14 2.37 4.24
N VAL A 88 8.88 2.13 3.94
CA VAL A 88 8.44 1.64 2.62
C VAL A 88 8.71 2.68 1.53
N ALA A 89 8.31 3.92 1.76
CA ALA A 89 8.50 5.01 0.78
C ALA A 89 9.99 5.27 0.51
N ASN A 90 10.83 5.29 1.54
CA ASN A 90 12.27 5.47 1.38
C ASN A 90 12.91 4.31 0.60
N THR A 91 12.49 3.08 0.86
CA THR A 91 12.97 1.88 0.16
C THR A 91 12.67 1.96 -1.33
N LEU A 92 11.45 2.31 -1.70
CA LEU A 92 11.04 2.43 -3.09
C LEU A 92 11.70 3.65 -3.75
N ALA A 93 11.78 4.78 -3.06
CA ALA A 93 12.46 5.97 -3.57
C ALA A 93 13.94 5.71 -3.86
N SER A 94 14.63 4.97 -3.00
CA SER A 94 16.03 4.57 -3.21
C SER A 94 16.22 3.69 -4.44
N ALA A 95 15.18 2.95 -4.83
CA ALA A 95 15.16 2.16 -6.07
C ALA A 95 14.65 2.97 -7.29
N GLY A 96 14.35 4.26 -7.12
CA GLY A 96 13.81 5.11 -8.17
C GLY A 96 12.39 4.79 -8.59
N ILE A 97 11.60 4.21 -7.68
CA ILE A 97 10.22 3.79 -7.96
C ILE A 97 9.25 4.77 -7.31
N PRO A 98 8.41 5.46 -8.10
CA PRO A 98 7.32 6.27 -7.55
C PRO A 98 6.34 5.39 -6.76
N CYS A 99 5.89 5.89 -5.61
CA CYS A 99 4.96 5.16 -4.76
C CYS A 99 3.87 6.09 -4.24
N ASN A 100 2.62 5.73 -4.51
CA ASN A 100 1.46 6.40 -3.94
C ASN A 100 0.82 5.47 -2.91
N VAL A 101 0.63 5.94 -1.70
CA VAL A 101 0.14 5.12 -0.59
C VAL A 101 -1.34 5.38 -0.36
N LEU A 102 -2.12 4.33 -0.27
CA LEU A 102 -3.52 4.34 0.16
C LEU A 102 -3.59 3.63 1.51
N ALA A 103 -3.78 4.40 2.57
CA ALA A 103 -3.88 3.85 3.92
C ALA A 103 -5.30 3.35 4.18
N GLY A 104 -5.45 2.04 4.32
CA GLY A 104 -6.70 1.42 4.73
C GLY A 104 -6.74 1.20 6.24
N PHE A 105 -7.90 0.83 6.77
CA PHE A 105 -8.05 0.53 8.20
C PHE A 105 -7.21 -0.69 8.61
N TYR A 106 -7.16 -1.72 7.77
CA TYR A 106 -6.44 -2.96 8.06
C TYR A 106 -5.07 -3.04 7.41
N HIS A 107 -4.93 -2.52 6.20
CA HIS A 107 -3.72 -2.67 5.40
C HIS A 107 -3.40 -1.38 4.65
N ASP A 108 -2.11 -1.15 4.44
CA ASP A 108 -1.64 -0.15 3.51
C ASP A 108 -1.53 -0.74 2.10
N HIS A 109 -1.90 0.05 1.12
CA HIS A 109 -1.85 -0.31 -0.29
C HIS A 109 -0.95 0.67 -1.03
N LEU A 110 -0.19 0.14 -1.98
CA LEU A 110 0.76 0.93 -2.76
C LEU A 110 0.37 0.89 -4.22
N LEU A 111 0.34 2.05 -4.85
CA LEU A 111 0.27 2.16 -6.31
C LEU A 111 1.66 2.50 -6.83
N VAL A 112 2.24 1.59 -7.58
CA VAL A 112 3.53 1.76 -8.23
C VAL A 112 3.36 1.65 -9.74
N PRO A 113 4.27 2.21 -10.57
CA PRO A 113 4.16 2.03 -12.01
C PRO A 113 4.05 0.54 -12.37
N ARG A 114 3.12 0.23 -13.27
CA ARG A 114 2.82 -1.17 -13.64
C ARG A 114 4.05 -1.91 -14.15
N ASP A 115 4.91 -1.23 -14.91
CA ASP A 115 6.15 -1.77 -15.47
C ASP A 115 7.30 -1.93 -14.44
N ARG A 116 7.11 -1.44 -13.21
CA ARG A 116 8.11 -1.51 -12.13
C ARG A 116 7.66 -2.40 -10.96
N VAL A 117 6.59 -3.17 -11.13
CA VAL A 117 6.03 -3.96 -10.01
C VAL A 117 6.99 -5.02 -9.50
N ASP A 118 7.74 -5.69 -10.37
CA ASP A 118 8.68 -6.73 -9.98
C ASP A 118 9.86 -6.15 -9.18
N ASP A 119 10.37 -5.00 -9.59
CA ASP A 119 11.42 -4.28 -8.87
C ASP A 119 10.92 -3.80 -7.50
N ALA A 120 9.68 -3.31 -7.44
CA ALA A 120 9.05 -2.89 -6.19
C ALA A 120 8.89 -4.07 -5.22
N MET A 121 8.43 -5.21 -5.69
CA MET A 121 8.28 -6.42 -4.90
C MET A 121 9.62 -6.92 -4.38
N ALA A 122 10.67 -6.90 -5.19
CA ALA A 122 12.01 -7.26 -4.77
C ALA A 122 12.56 -6.32 -3.69
N ALA A 123 12.35 -5.01 -3.83
CA ALA A 123 12.79 -4.01 -2.84
C ALA A 123 12.07 -4.20 -1.50
N LEU A 124 10.76 -4.45 -1.53
CA LEU A 124 9.97 -4.68 -0.31
C LEU A 124 10.36 -5.99 0.39
N SER A 125 10.67 -7.03 -0.36
CA SER A 125 11.15 -8.30 0.19
C SER A 125 12.50 -8.13 0.89
N ARG A 126 13.41 -7.35 0.32
CA ARG A 126 14.69 -7.02 0.95
C ARG A 126 14.50 -6.21 2.23
N LEU A 127 13.59 -5.26 2.23
CA LEU A 127 13.24 -4.46 3.42
C LEU A 127 12.77 -5.37 4.56
N SER A 128 11.85 -6.28 4.27
CA SER A 128 11.33 -7.23 5.26
C SER A 128 12.44 -8.15 5.81
N ALA A 129 13.34 -8.62 4.95
CA ALA A 129 14.46 -9.49 5.34
C ALA A 129 15.57 -8.75 6.09
N SER A 130 15.65 -7.42 6.00
CA SER A 130 16.72 -6.62 6.63
C SER A 130 16.59 -6.43 8.14
N VAL A 131 15.43 -6.77 8.70
CA VAL A 131 15.17 -6.62 10.13
C VAL A 131 15.79 -7.78 10.89
N PRO A 132 16.70 -7.54 11.87
CA PRO A 132 17.32 -8.61 12.64
C PRO A 132 16.30 -9.40 13.45
N GLU A 133 16.52 -10.72 13.57
CA GLU A 133 15.68 -11.60 14.40
C GLU A 133 15.84 -11.32 15.90
N ASP A 134 16.92 -10.65 16.31
CA ASP A 134 17.32 -10.46 17.71
C ASP A 134 16.52 -9.37 18.45
N ASP A 135 15.64 -8.65 17.76
CA ASP A 135 14.76 -7.64 18.38
C ASP A 135 13.47 -8.22 18.99
N VAL A 136 13.35 -9.53 19.10
CA VAL A 136 12.28 -10.15 19.87
C VAL A 136 12.69 -10.09 21.33
N PRO A 137 12.04 -9.29 22.20
CA PRO A 137 12.32 -9.35 23.62
C PRO A 137 12.11 -10.80 24.08
N PRO A 138 13.01 -11.33 24.93
CA PRO A 138 12.84 -12.68 25.45
C PRO A 138 11.45 -12.75 26.08
N ALA A 139 10.70 -13.79 25.70
CA ALA A 139 9.43 -14.07 26.36
C ALA A 139 9.72 -14.04 27.86
N SER A 140 9.08 -13.12 28.58
CA SER A 140 9.17 -13.10 30.03
C SER A 140 8.67 -14.45 30.50
N LEU A 141 9.64 -15.29 30.93
CA LEU A 141 9.33 -16.45 31.70
C LEU A 141 8.81 -15.90 33.05
N GLU A 142 7.51 -15.69 33.11
CA GLU A 142 6.85 -15.61 34.38
C GLU A 142 7.03 -17.01 35.01
N SER A 143 8.08 -17.13 35.77
CA SER A 143 8.23 -18.25 36.70
C SER A 143 7.13 -18.13 37.74
N PHE A 144 6.37 -19.17 37.89
CA PHE A 144 5.41 -19.38 38.96
C PHE A 144 6.08 -19.29 40.33
#